data_4ef5cbb5c431bdc0e5432f59f847a2a6
#
_entry.id   4ef5cbb5c431bdc0e5432f59f847a2a6
#
_cell.length_a   1.000
_cell.length_b   1.000
_cell.length_c   1.000
_cell.angle_alpha   90.00
_cell.angle_beta   90.00
_cell.angle_gamma   90.00
#
_symmetry.space_group_name_H-M   'P 1'
#
loop_
_entity.id
_entity.type
_entity.pdbx_description
1 polymer ?
#
loop_
_entity_poly.entity_id
_entity_poly.type
_entity_poly.pdbx_seq_one_letter_code
_entity_poly.pdbx_strand_id
1 'polypeptide(L)'
;MKIGIAQINTTVGDLSGNSQLIVSAYNSLVADGAELILFPELALCGYPPRDLLFKSRFVSDIKDALESIAQQIGEVPAVIGYVQDRGSSFTGRPFYNAAAWCESGKINVVGRKSLLPSYDVFDEERYFEPAEGPMIYKWKGKKVGITICEDIWTHPDLQTSRRYCTDPLGELAQQRIDLLLNLSASPWHEGKNEARESLVQDASERCACPVIYCNAVGGNDELIFDGGSLAVTPERGLVAGLAAFRAENHIIDLDNPIAYISEHFNPKGNSATQDALVLGLRDYAHKSGFKKAIVGLSGGIDSAVVAVLAAQALGEDQVIGVALPSAISSQHSRDDACALASNLGIEYHEVAIADTVASAESALGDLFAGHSADVTEENIQARARGLLLMAMSNKFGALLLTTGNKSEIAVGYCTLYGDMCGGLAAIS
;
A
#
# COMPACT_ATOMS: atom_id res chain seq x y z
N MET A 1 8.27 30.27 1.94
CA MET A 1 8.39 29.07 2.80
C MET A 1 8.21 27.85 1.90
N LYS A 2 9.29 27.11 1.72
CA LYS A 2 9.36 25.98 0.78
C LYS A 2 9.28 24.68 1.55
N ILE A 3 8.17 23.96 1.35
CA ILE A 3 7.92 22.68 2.02
C ILE A 3 8.09 21.53 1.02
N GLY A 4 8.99 20.59 1.35
CA GLY A 4 9.17 19.36 0.60
C GLY A 4 8.19 18.30 1.07
N ILE A 5 7.49 17.65 0.14
CA ILE A 5 6.71 16.44 0.36
C ILE A 5 7.51 15.24 -0.15
N ALA A 6 7.75 14.27 0.70
CA ALA A 6 8.40 13.01 0.35
C ALA A 6 7.38 11.87 0.31
N GLN A 7 6.71 11.67 -0.81
CA GLN A 7 5.77 10.56 -1.03
C GLN A 7 6.56 9.30 -1.36
N ILE A 8 6.89 8.51 -0.33
CA ILE A 8 7.78 7.35 -0.45
C ILE A 8 7.06 6.02 -0.28
N ASN A 9 7.62 4.97 -0.90
CA ASN A 9 7.13 3.59 -0.83
C ASN A 9 7.98 2.79 0.16
N THR A 10 7.52 2.69 1.39
CA THR A 10 8.20 1.98 2.47
C THR A 10 7.82 0.50 2.52
N THR A 11 8.69 -0.31 3.11
CA THR A 11 8.43 -1.74 3.37
C THR A 11 8.25 -1.97 4.86
N VAL A 12 7.15 -2.63 5.24
CA VAL A 12 6.88 -2.94 6.65
C VAL A 12 7.99 -3.81 7.23
N GLY A 13 8.59 -3.34 8.34
CA GLY A 13 9.66 -4.04 9.04
C GLY A 13 11.07 -3.83 8.50
N ASP A 14 11.24 -3.27 7.30
CA ASP A 14 12.58 -2.96 6.75
C ASP A 14 13.11 -1.60 7.22
N LEU A 15 13.56 -1.54 8.48
CA LEU A 15 14.07 -0.32 9.07
C LEU A 15 15.28 0.24 8.31
N SER A 16 16.15 -0.64 7.79
CA SER A 16 17.35 -0.24 7.05
C SER A 16 17.00 0.38 5.70
N GLY A 17 16.17 -0.30 4.88
CA GLY A 17 15.74 0.19 3.58
C GLY A 17 14.91 1.47 3.69
N ASN A 18 13.97 1.53 4.65
CA ASN A 18 13.18 2.73 4.88
C ASN A 18 14.04 3.93 5.34
N SER A 19 15.05 3.69 6.20
CA SER A 19 16.00 4.75 6.59
C SER A 19 16.77 5.30 5.39
N GLN A 20 17.22 4.44 4.48
CA GLN A 20 17.90 4.87 3.25
C GLN A 20 16.98 5.68 2.35
N LEU A 21 15.71 5.25 2.19
CA LEU A 21 14.70 5.99 1.41
C LEU A 21 14.45 7.39 2.01
N ILE A 22 14.30 7.47 3.33
CA ILE A 22 14.09 8.74 4.04
C ILE A 22 15.28 9.67 3.83
N VAL A 23 16.50 9.20 4.05
CA VAL A 23 17.71 10.02 3.89
C VAL A 23 17.93 10.43 2.44
N SER A 24 17.65 9.54 1.47
CA SER A 24 17.76 9.84 0.05
C SER A 24 16.76 10.92 -0.39
N ALA A 25 15.49 10.79 0.01
CA ALA A 25 14.45 11.79 -0.28
C ALA A 25 14.76 13.13 0.40
N TYR A 26 15.24 13.10 1.65
CA TYR A 26 15.69 14.28 2.38
C TYR A 26 16.79 15.02 1.62
N ASN A 27 17.86 14.33 1.23
CA ASN A 27 18.99 14.95 0.53
C ASN A 27 18.58 15.55 -0.81
N SER A 28 17.71 14.86 -1.58
CA SER A 28 17.18 15.39 -2.84
C SER A 28 16.40 16.68 -2.62
N LEU A 29 15.44 16.68 -1.68
CA LEU A 29 14.61 17.85 -1.41
C LEU A 29 15.40 19.03 -0.83
N VAL A 30 16.42 18.78 -0.02
CA VAL A 30 17.34 19.83 0.46
C VAL A 30 18.13 20.43 -0.71
N ALA A 31 18.66 19.62 -1.59
CA ALA A 31 19.39 20.07 -2.78
C ALA A 31 18.51 20.95 -3.70
N ASP A 32 17.22 20.63 -3.78
CA ASP A 32 16.22 21.39 -4.54
C ASP A 32 15.71 22.64 -3.81
N GLY A 33 16.15 22.87 -2.56
CA GLY A 33 15.93 24.09 -1.80
C GLY A 33 14.72 24.07 -0.86
N ALA A 34 14.28 22.89 -0.41
CA ALA A 34 13.28 22.78 0.67
C ALA A 34 13.79 23.42 1.97
N GLU A 35 12.88 24.04 2.74
CA GLU A 35 13.15 24.62 4.07
C GLU A 35 12.59 23.75 5.21
N LEU A 36 11.68 22.82 4.90
CA LEU A 36 11.11 21.82 5.79
C LEU A 36 10.66 20.63 4.93
N ILE A 37 10.83 19.40 5.41
CA ILE A 37 10.47 18.20 4.67
C ILE A 37 9.49 17.36 5.48
N LEU A 38 8.41 16.90 4.83
CA LEU A 38 7.36 16.08 5.43
C LEU A 38 7.38 14.67 4.84
N PHE A 39 7.41 13.68 5.72
CA PHE A 39 7.31 12.25 5.42
C PHE A 39 5.96 11.67 5.84
N PRO A 40 5.55 10.51 5.31
CA PRO A 40 4.30 9.85 5.66
C PRO A 40 4.24 9.35 7.12
N GLU A 41 3.03 8.98 7.54
CA GLU A 41 2.76 8.25 8.79
C GLU A 41 3.57 6.95 8.84
N LEU A 42 4.17 6.66 10.02
CA LEU A 42 4.99 5.47 10.29
C LEU A 42 6.02 5.15 9.18
N ALA A 43 6.51 6.17 8.48
CA ALA A 43 7.43 6.01 7.35
C ALA A 43 8.68 5.19 7.71
N LEU A 44 9.15 5.25 8.95
CA LEU A 44 10.35 4.54 9.38
C LEU A 44 10.16 3.03 9.46
N CYS A 45 9.03 2.54 9.97
CA CYS A 45 8.77 1.10 10.09
C CYS A 45 7.84 0.54 9.01
N GLY A 46 7.23 1.41 8.19
CA GLY A 46 6.16 1.05 7.27
C GLY A 46 4.82 0.89 7.98
N TYR A 47 3.72 1.05 7.24
CA TYR A 47 2.35 0.94 7.75
C TYR A 47 1.59 -0.19 7.03
N PRO A 48 0.83 -1.04 7.76
CA PRO A 48 0.71 -1.15 9.20
C PRO A 48 1.74 -2.15 9.78
N PRO A 49 2.44 -1.81 10.86
CA PRO A 49 3.43 -2.70 11.47
C PRO A 49 2.82 -3.89 12.23
N ARG A 50 1.56 -3.81 12.61
CA ARG A 50 0.79 -4.86 13.30
C ARG A 50 1.58 -5.50 14.46
N ASP A 51 1.52 -6.83 14.60
CA ASP A 51 2.15 -7.58 15.70
C ASP A 51 3.70 -7.54 15.71
N LEU A 52 4.34 -6.95 14.70
CA LEU A 52 5.78 -6.65 14.78
C LEU A 52 6.10 -5.76 15.98
N LEU A 53 5.17 -4.87 16.38
CA LEU A 53 5.32 -3.99 17.54
C LEU A 53 5.51 -4.74 18.86
N PHE A 54 5.01 -5.99 18.95
CA PHE A 54 5.20 -6.83 20.13
C PHE A 54 6.46 -7.70 20.10
N LYS A 55 7.28 -7.60 19.04
CA LYS A 55 8.59 -8.26 19.02
C LYS A 55 9.57 -7.50 19.92
N SER A 56 10.30 -8.24 20.75
CA SER A 56 11.07 -7.72 21.89
C SER A 56 12.07 -6.61 21.57
N ARG A 57 12.56 -6.52 20.34
CA ARG A 57 13.53 -5.50 19.90
C ARG A 57 13.00 -4.50 18.89
N PHE A 58 11.90 -4.77 18.24
CA PHE A 58 11.47 -4.01 17.06
C PHE A 58 11.29 -2.51 17.36
N VAL A 59 10.62 -2.15 18.45
CA VAL A 59 10.41 -0.74 18.83
C VAL A 59 11.70 -0.06 19.31
N SER A 60 12.58 -0.80 19.99
CA SER A 60 13.93 -0.32 20.31
C SER A 60 14.75 -0.06 19.04
N ASP A 61 14.70 -0.98 18.07
CA ASP A 61 15.41 -0.84 16.80
C ASP A 61 14.86 0.33 15.95
N ILE A 62 13.53 0.63 16.03
CA ILE A 62 12.93 1.84 15.43
C ILE A 62 13.54 3.10 16.05
N LYS A 63 13.69 3.15 17.37
CA LYS A 63 14.31 4.29 18.06
C LYS A 63 15.75 4.50 17.62
N ASP A 64 16.55 3.45 17.60
CA ASP A 64 17.97 3.49 17.19
C ASP A 64 18.09 3.94 15.71
N ALA A 65 17.20 3.48 14.85
CA ALA A 65 17.13 3.91 13.45
C ALA A 65 16.77 5.39 13.31
N LEU A 66 15.80 5.89 14.10
CA LEU A 66 15.44 7.31 14.11
C LEU A 66 16.60 8.18 14.58
N GLU A 67 17.32 7.75 15.62
CA GLU A 67 18.53 8.44 16.10
C GLU A 67 19.61 8.49 15.02
N SER A 68 19.82 7.38 14.28
CA SER A 68 20.76 7.33 13.16
C SER A 68 20.35 8.25 12.00
N ILE A 69 19.06 8.33 11.66
CA ILE A 69 18.56 9.26 10.65
C ILE A 69 18.79 10.70 11.11
N ALA A 70 18.44 11.03 12.36
CA ALA A 70 18.56 12.38 12.89
C ALA A 70 19.99 12.91 12.80
N GLN A 71 21.02 12.08 13.00
CA GLN A 71 22.42 12.45 12.84
C GLN A 71 22.78 12.83 11.38
N GLN A 72 21.98 12.39 10.39
CA GLN A 72 22.18 12.71 8.98
C GLN A 72 21.31 13.89 8.51
N ILE A 73 20.37 14.34 9.35
CA ILE A 73 19.53 15.53 9.10
C ILE A 73 20.30 16.78 9.52
N GLY A 74 20.49 17.70 8.58
CA GLY A 74 21.17 18.99 8.79
C GLY A 74 20.25 20.07 9.36
N GLU A 75 20.50 21.33 8.95
CA GLU A 75 19.75 22.51 9.41
C GLU A 75 18.32 22.57 8.85
N VAL A 76 18.04 21.92 7.71
CA VAL A 76 16.69 21.79 7.18
C VAL A 76 15.97 20.69 7.95
N PRO A 77 14.89 21.01 8.68
CA PRO A 77 14.20 20.01 9.47
C PRO A 77 13.42 19.01 8.63
N ALA A 78 13.26 17.80 9.17
CA ALA A 78 12.41 16.75 8.63
C ALA A 78 11.37 16.30 9.66
N VAL A 79 10.12 16.17 9.28
CA VAL A 79 9.04 15.59 10.09
C VAL A 79 8.80 14.17 9.61
N ILE A 80 9.07 13.18 10.49
CA ILE A 80 9.11 11.75 10.15
C ILE A 80 8.11 10.99 11.03
N GLY A 81 7.22 10.20 10.41
CA GLY A 81 6.31 9.30 11.11
C GLY A 81 7.04 8.06 11.66
N TYR A 82 6.83 7.77 12.95
CA TYR A 82 7.49 6.66 13.65
C TYR A 82 6.66 6.12 14.82
N VAL A 83 7.08 5.01 15.41
CA VAL A 83 6.49 4.47 16.65
C VAL A 83 7.26 4.98 17.85
N GLN A 84 6.56 5.65 18.77
CA GLN A 84 7.13 6.09 20.03
C GLN A 84 6.80 5.13 21.17
N ASP A 85 7.82 4.63 21.86
CA ASP A 85 7.69 3.89 23.13
C ASP A 85 7.23 4.83 24.26
N ARG A 86 6.27 4.39 25.08
CA ARG A 86 5.81 5.11 26.27
C ARG A 86 6.65 4.84 27.52
N GLY A 87 7.62 3.92 27.44
CA GLY A 87 8.44 3.50 28.56
C GLY A 87 7.73 2.48 29.47
N SER A 88 8.22 2.34 30.72
CA SER A 88 7.75 1.28 31.64
C SER A 88 6.65 1.72 32.63
N SER A 89 6.32 3.01 32.69
CA SER A 89 5.40 3.58 33.69
C SER A 89 4.14 4.11 33.04
N PHE A 90 3.32 3.26 32.45
CA PHE A 90 2.07 3.66 31.81
C PHE A 90 0.91 2.70 32.16
N THR A 91 -0.32 3.21 32.05
CA THR A 91 -1.56 2.44 31.94
C THR A 91 -2.06 2.58 30.49
N GLY A 92 -2.65 1.54 29.90
CA GLY A 92 -3.10 1.54 28.51
C GLY A 92 -2.12 0.88 27.56
N ARG A 93 -2.09 1.31 26.29
CA ARG A 93 -1.23 0.71 25.25
C ARG A 93 0.21 1.19 25.38
N PRO A 94 1.17 0.36 24.94
CA PRO A 94 2.59 0.66 25.16
C PRO A 94 3.19 1.70 24.21
N PHE A 95 2.51 2.05 23.10
CA PHE A 95 3.10 2.85 22.04
C PHE A 95 2.21 4.00 21.62
N TYR A 96 2.82 5.03 21.02
CA TYR A 96 2.14 6.05 20.24
C TYR A 96 2.51 5.93 18.76
N ASN A 97 1.54 6.13 17.88
CA ASN A 97 1.78 6.50 16.50
C ASN A 97 2.14 8.00 16.52
N ALA A 98 3.39 8.34 16.16
CA ALA A 98 3.97 9.64 16.45
C ALA A 98 4.73 10.25 15.28
N ALA A 99 4.93 11.57 15.34
CA ALA A 99 5.76 12.35 14.44
C ALA A 99 6.96 12.96 15.19
N ALA A 100 8.15 12.77 14.63
CA ALA A 100 9.40 13.32 15.11
C ALA A 100 9.86 14.48 14.22
N TRP A 101 10.24 15.59 14.83
CA TRP A 101 10.96 16.70 14.21
C TRP A 101 12.45 16.46 14.40
N CYS A 102 13.13 16.15 13.30
CA CYS A 102 14.57 15.91 13.27
C CYS A 102 15.26 17.15 12.67
N GLU A 103 16.21 17.74 13.39
CA GLU A 103 16.95 18.93 12.96
C GLU A 103 18.32 18.99 13.64
N SER A 104 19.38 19.09 12.88
CA SER A 104 20.77 19.20 13.36
C SER A 104 21.13 18.14 14.41
N GLY A 105 20.80 16.89 14.13
CA GLY A 105 21.05 15.74 15.01
C GLY A 105 20.12 15.62 16.23
N LYS A 106 19.15 16.52 16.38
CA LYS A 106 18.18 16.52 17.49
C LYS A 106 16.84 15.95 17.06
N ILE A 107 16.16 15.32 18.00
CA ILE A 107 14.82 14.75 17.83
C ILE A 107 13.88 15.40 18.85
N ASN A 108 12.77 15.95 18.38
CA ASN A 108 11.67 16.40 19.22
C ASN A 108 10.39 15.66 18.80
N VAL A 109 9.62 15.16 19.75
CA VAL A 109 8.27 14.64 19.47
C VAL A 109 7.36 15.84 19.23
N VAL A 110 6.74 15.92 18.06
CA VAL A 110 5.91 17.05 17.66
C VAL A 110 4.46 16.70 17.36
N GLY A 111 4.15 15.41 17.26
CA GLY A 111 2.81 14.90 17.02
C GLY A 111 2.61 13.50 17.60
N ARG A 112 1.39 13.21 18.02
CA ARG A 112 0.89 11.87 18.35
C ARG A 112 -0.52 11.77 17.82
N LYS A 113 -0.88 10.62 17.26
CA LYS A 113 -2.21 10.39 16.69
C LYS A 113 -3.27 10.38 17.79
N SER A 114 -4.30 11.19 17.63
CA SER A 114 -5.41 11.29 18.58
C SER A 114 -6.55 10.36 18.22
N LEU A 115 -6.84 10.19 16.94
CA LEU A 115 -7.94 9.37 16.43
C LEU A 115 -7.39 8.06 15.86
N LEU A 116 -7.64 6.96 16.58
CA LEU A 116 -7.16 5.63 16.22
C LEU A 116 -8.27 4.84 15.54
N PRO A 117 -8.18 4.58 14.22
CA PRO A 117 -9.19 3.79 13.53
C PRO A 117 -9.09 2.31 13.93
N SER A 118 -10.26 1.70 14.19
CA SER A 118 -10.44 0.27 14.50
C SER A 118 -11.65 -0.30 13.76
N TYR A 119 -11.81 0.08 12.50
CA TYR A 119 -12.87 -0.34 11.59
C TYR A 119 -12.25 -0.72 10.23
N ASP A 120 -12.98 -1.50 9.44
CA ASP A 120 -12.57 -2.02 8.14
C ASP A 120 -11.20 -2.72 8.24
N VAL A 121 -10.18 -2.21 7.58
CA VAL A 121 -8.81 -2.79 7.56
C VAL A 121 -7.94 -2.35 8.73
N PHE A 122 -8.44 -1.45 9.57
CA PHE A 122 -7.67 -0.83 10.66
C PHE A 122 -7.86 -1.55 11.99
N ASP A 123 -6.78 -1.67 12.77
CA ASP A 123 -6.77 -2.20 14.14
C ASP A 123 -5.75 -1.43 15.03
N GLU A 124 -5.76 -0.09 14.93
CA GLU A 124 -4.75 0.73 15.61
C GLU A 124 -4.93 0.77 17.13
N GLU A 125 -6.18 0.72 17.63
CA GLU A 125 -6.45 0.70 19.07
C GLU A 125 -5.85 -0.51 19.80
N ARG A 126 -5.49 -1.56 19.09
CA ARG A 126 -4.79 -2.74 19.65
C ARG A 126 -3.39 -2.38 20.11
N TYR A 127 -2.71 -1.47 19.44
CA TYR A 127 -1.28 -1.20 19.59
C TYR A 127 -0.98 0.16 20.21
N PHE A 128 -1.72 1.17 19.79
CA PHE A 128 -1.43 2.56 20.10
C PHE A 128 -2.36 3.15 21.15
N GLU A 129 -1.81 4.03 21.95
CA GLU A 129 -2.55 4.90 22.86
C GLU A 129 -2.92 6.18 22.12
N PRO A 130 -4.18 6.66 22.22
CA PRO A 130 -4.55 7.95 21.66
C PRO A 130 -3.83 9.09 22.39
N ALA A 131 -3.46 10.14 21.64
CA ALA A 131 -2.95 11.35 22.25
C ALA A 131 -4.03 12.06 23.06
N GLU A 132 -3.60 12.83 24.08
CA GLU A 132 -4.52 13.68 24.88
C GLU A 132 -5.06 14.87 24.08
N GLY A 133 -4.35 15.26 23.00
CA GLY A 133 -4.72 16.33 22.08
C GLY A 133 -3.63 16.61 21.06
N PRO A 134 -3.90 17.50 20.09
CA PRO A 134 -2.95 17.81 19.03
C PRO A 134 -1.75 18.62 19.56
N MET A 135 -0.60 18.46 18.90
CA MET A 135 0.62 19.17 19.27
C MET A 135 0.91 20.32 18.30
N ILE A 136 1.49 21.39 18.84
CA ILE A 136 1.92 22.56 18.05
C ILE A 136 3.42 22.75 18.28
N TYR A 137 4.16 22.83 17.19
CA TYR A 137 5.60 23.11 17.21
C TYR A 137 5.89 24.52 16.69
N LYS A 138 6.81 25.25 17.36
CA LYS A 138 7.21 26.57 16.92
C LYS A 138 8.45 26.48 16.02
N TRP A 139 8.31 26.94 14.78
CA TRP A 139 9.39 26.95 13.80
C TRP A 139 9.43 28.28 13.06
N LYS A 140 10.61 28.93 13.06
CA LYS A 140 10.83 30.25 12.43
C LYS A 140 9.76 31.29 12.82
N GLY A 141 9.33 31.28 14.08
CA GLY A 141 8.30 32.19 14.61
C GLY A 141 6.87 31.80 14.26
N LYS A 142 6.64 30.76 13.47
CA LYS A 142 5.32 30.24 13.08
C LYS A 142 4.89 29.10 14.01
N LYS A 143 3.58 28.94 14.19
CA LYS A 143 2.95 27.80 14.88
C LYS A 143 2.59 26.74 13.84
N VAL A 144 3.27 25.62 13.90
CA VAL A 144 3.02 24.46 13.01
C VAL A 144 2.19 23.43 13.78
N GLY A 145 0.96 23.19 13.35
CA GLY A 145 0.11 22.12 13.85
C GLY A 145 0.50 20.80 13.19
N ILE A 146 0.50 19.72 13.96
CA ILE A 146 0.81 18.37 13.45
C ILE A 146 -0.38 17.46 13.71
N THR A 147 -0.85 16.80 12.66
CA THR A 147 -1.88 15.77 12.70
C THR A 147 -1.40 14.51 11.98
N ILE A 148 -1.98 13.37 12.34
CA ILE A 148 -1.62 12.09 11.73
C ILE A 148 -2.90 11.43 11.20
N CYS A 149 -2.95 11.27 9.89
CA CYS A 149 -3.96 10.52 9.12
C CYS A 149 -5.40 10.83 9.56
N GLU A 150 -5.99 9.96 10.38
CA GLU A 150 -7.38 10.01 10.85
C GLU A 150 -7.72 11.30 11.61
N ASP A 151 -6.75 12.01 12.16
CA ASP A 151 -6.97 13.23 12.95
C ASP A 151 -7.70 14.35 12.18
N ILE A 152 -7.68 14.33 10.84
CA ILE A 152 -8.42 15.29 10.00
C ILE A 152 -9.77 14.74 9.51
N TRP A 153 -10.15 13.49 9.84
CA TRP A 153 -11.39 12.83 9.38
C TRP A 153 -12.57 13.09 10.32
N THR A 154 -12.75 14.34 10.74
CA THR A 154 -13.79 14.73 11.72
C THR A 154 -14.96 15.54 11.13
N HIS A 155 -15.02 15.66 9.78
CA HIS A 155 -16.08 16.42 9.13
C HIS A 155 -17.47 15.78 9.36
N PRO A 156 -18.50 16.57 9.77
CA PRO A 156 -19.83 16.04 10.11
C PRO A 156 -20.53 15.30 8.97
N ASP A 157 -20.28 15.70 7.72
CA ASP A 157 -20.93 15.13 6.53
C ASP A 157 -20.26 13.85 6.03
N LEU A 158 -19.12 13.45 6.60
CA LEU A 158 -18.53 12.18 6.29
C LEU A 158 -19.35 11.06 6.91
N GLN A 159 -19.84 10.18 6.08
CA GLN A 159 -20.55 8.95 6.50
C GLN A 159 -19.55 7.93 7.08
N THR A 160 -18.78 8.32 8.07
CA THR A 160 -18.00 7.37 8.85
C THR A 160 -18.93 6.70 9.84
N SER A 161 -18.94 5.39 9.90
CA SER A 161 -19.72 4.60 10.85
C SER A 161 -19.33 4.88 12.31
N ARG A 162 -18.23 5.59 12.53
CA ARG A 162 -17.69 5.96 13.85
C ARG A 162 -17.63 7.48 14.00
N ARG A 163 -18.18 7.98 15.10
CA ARG A 163 -18.00 9.36 15.56
C ARG A 163 -17.03 9.39 16.72
N TYR A 164 -15.97 10.16 16.56
CA TYR A 164 -15.01 10.40 17.63
C TYR A 164 -15.54 11.42 18.63
N CYS A 165 -15.14 11.29 19.90
CA CYS A 165 -15.51 12.25 20.95
C CYS A 165 -14.61 13.50 20.98
N THR A 166 -13.49 13.49 20.27
CA THR A 166 -12.50 14.58 20.20
C THR A 166 -12.41 15.12 18.77
N ASP A 167 -12.10 16.41 18.65
CA ASP A 167 -11.91 17.11 17.37
C ASP A 167 -10.55 17.81 17.34
N PRO A 168 -9.47 17.09 16.95
CA PRO A 168 -8.13 17.66 16.89
C PRO A 168 -8.01 18.90 16.00
N LEU A 169 -8.75 18.96 14.89
CA LEU A 169 -8.77 20.13 14.02
C LEU A 169 -9.42 21.34 14.70
N GLY A 170 -10.53 21.15 15.40
CA GLY A 170 -11.19 22.22 16.15
C GLY A 170 -10.29 22.79 17.25
N GLU A 171 -9.51 21.95 17.92
CA GLU A 171 -8.53 22.39 18.93
C GLU A 171 -7.39 23.19 18.30
N LEU A 172 -6.84 22.75 17.16
CA LEU A 172 -5.79 23.46 16.41
C LEU A 172 -6.28 24.81 15.88
N ALA A 173 -7.52 24.88 15.36
CA ALA A 173 -8.14 26.11 14.86
C ALA A 173 -8.21 27.18 15.95
N GLN A 174 -8.59 26.79 17.19
CA GLN A 174 -8.62 27.70 18.35
C GLN A 174 -7.24 28.26 18.70
N GLN A 175 -6.15 27.52 18.41
CA GLN A 175 -4.79 27.94 18.68
C GLN A 175 -4.21 28.88 17.62
N ARG A 176 -4.94 29.10 16.50
CA ARG A 176 -4.51 29.94 15.36
C ARG A 176 -3.13 29.57 14.86
N ILE A 177 -3.03 28.37 14.31
CA ILE A 177 -1.80 27.87 13.70
C ILE A 177 -1.53 28.55 12.35
N ASP A 178 -0.26 28.61 11.93
CA ASP A 178 0.18 29.22 10.67
C ASP A 178 0.36 28.20 9.55
N LEU A 179 0.47 26.94 9.87
CA LEU A 179 0.67 25.80 8.96
C LEU A 179 0.16 24.53 9.61
N LEU A 180 -0.52 23.69 8.86
CA LEU A 180 -0.89 22.34 9.27
C LEU A 180 -0.14 21.31 8.42
N LEU A 181 0.54 20.38 9.08
CA LEU A 181 1.17 19.22 8.46
C LEU A 181 0.37 17.97 8.85
N ASN A 182 0.00 17.18 7.85
CA ASN A 182 -0.66 15.89 8.08
C ASN A 182 0.19 14.77 7.47
N LEU A 183 0.60 13.82 8.33
CA LEU A 183 1.30 12.61 7.94
C LEU A 183 0.27 11.49 7.78
N SER A 184 0.22 10.84 6.63
CA SER A 184 -0.80 9.82 6.36
C SER A 184 -0.22 8.53 5.77
N ALA A 185 -0.91 7.43 6.09
CA ALA A 185 -0.86 6.15 5.40
C ALA A 185 -2.31 5.69 5.17
N SER A 186 -3.02 6.41 4.30
CA SER A 186 -4.43 6.22 4.02
C SER A 186 -4.62 5.25 2.86
N PRO A 187 -5.18 4.02 3.08
CA PRO A 187 -5.38 3.05 2.02
C PRO A 187 -6.35 3.55 0.96
N TRP A 188 -6.09 3.13 -0.26
CA TRP A 188 -6.91 3.46 -1.42
C TRP A 188 -8.16 2.58 -1.51
N HIS A 189 -9.24 3.18 -1.93
CA HIS A 189 -10.44 2.55 -2.51
C HIS A 189 -11.03 3.51 -3.53
N GLU A 190 -11.91 3.01 -4.40
CA GLU A 190 -12.58 3.87 -5.39
C GLU A 190 -13.32 5.04 -4.72
N GLY A 191 -13.14 6.26 -5.26
CA GLY A 191 -13.72 7.50 -4.72
C GLY A 191 -12.99 8.10 -3.51
N LYS A 192 -11.89 7.49 -3.03
CA LYS A 192 -11.15 7.97 -1.85
C LYS A 192 -10.49 9.32 -2.08
N ASN A 193 -10.04 9.58 -3.30
CA ASN A 193 -9.27 10.79 -3.61
C ASN A 193 -10.11 12.07 -3.50
N GLU A 194 -11.37 12.01 -3.97
CA GLU A 194 -12.29 13.14 -3.85
C GLU A 194 -12.62 13.45 -2.37
N ALA A 195 -12.83 12.40 -1.58
CA ALA A 195 -13.07 12.55 -0.15
C ALA A 195 -11.86 13.16 0.56
N ARG A 196 -10.65 12.72 0.22
CA ARG A 196 -9.38 13.22 0.77
C ARG A 196 -9.16 14.69 0.43
N GLU A 197 -9.35 15.09 -0.82
CA GLU A 197 -9.24 16.49 -1.27
C GLU A 197 -10.21 17.37 -0.50
N SER A 198 -11.47 16.96 -0.38
CA SER A 198 -12.51 17.70 0.37
C SER A 198 -12.14 17.84 1.84
N LEU A 199 -11.58 16.81 2.47
CA LEU A 199 -11.15 16.85 3.88
C LEU A 199 -9.98 17.78 4.13
N VAL A 200 -9.00 17.78 3.23
CA VAL A 200 -7.84 18.67 3.35
C VAL A 200 -8.25 20.12 3.08
N GLN A 201 -9.22 20.34 2.19
CA GLN A 201 -9.82 21.65 1.96
C GLN A 201 -10.55 22.14 3.23
N ASP A 202 -11.43 21.31 3.84
CA ASP A 202 -12.12 21.63 5.09
C ASP A 202 -11.13 21.95 6.21
N ALA A 203 -10.07 21.16 6.34
CA ALA A 203 -9.02 21.39 7.35
C ALA A 203 -8.35 22.76 7.14
N SER A 204 -8.08 23.15 5.90
CA SER A 204 -7.49 24.45 5.57
C SER A 204 -8.44 25.61 5.90
N GLU A 205 -9.72 25.48 5.60
CA GLU A 205 -10.74 26.49 5.90
C GLU A 205 -10.96 26.62 7.42
N ARG A 206 -11.09 25.52 8.14
CA ARG A 206 -11.29 25.51 9.62
C ARG A 206 -10.13 26.11 10.38
N CYS A 207 -8.89 25.76 9.97
CA CYS A 207 -7.67 26.28 10.59
C CYS A 207 -7.24 27.66 10.05
N ALA A 208 -7.85 28.11 8.97
CA ALA A 208 -7.49 29.34 8.23
C ALA A 208 -5.98 29.41 7.90
N CYS A 209 -5.38 28.29 7.51
CA CYS A 209 -3.95 28.19 7.17
C CYS A 209 -3.69 27.16 6.06
N PRO A 210 -2.53 27.21 5.40
CA PRO A 210 -2.10 26.16 4.48
C PRO A 210 -2.05 24.79 5.14
N VAL A 211 -2.44 23.75 4.40
CA VAL A 211 -2.36 22.34 4.82
C VAL A 211 -1.49 21.57 3.83
N ILE A 212 -0.50 20.85 4.35
CA ILE A 212 0.33 19.92 3.59
C ILE A 212 -0.01 18.52 4.04
N TYR A 213 -0.53 17.74 3.12
CA TYR A 213 -0.91 16.34 3.33
C TYR A 213 0.08 15.42 2.61
N CYS A 214 0.84 14.65 3.36
CA CYS A 214 1.81 13.68 2.83
C CYS A 214 1.30 12.26 3.07
N ASN A 215 0.98 11.54 2.01
CA ASN A 215 0.48 10.18 2.07
C ASN A 215 1.54 9.16 1.63
N ALA A 216 1.55 7.99 2.27
CA ALA A 216 2.34 6.86 1.83
C ALA A 216 1.87 6.37 0.44
N VAL A 217 2.79 5.78 -0.32
CA VAL A 217 2.49 5.07 -1.56
C VAL A 217 3.04 3.65 -1.49
N GLY A 218 2.39 2.68 -2.15
CA GLY A 218 2.85 1.30 -2.24
C GLY A 218 1.81 0.28 -1.84
N GLY A 219 2.10 -0.99 -2.07
CA GLY A 219 1.31 -2.14 -1.62
C GLY A 219 1.91 -2.79 -0.37
N ASN A 220 1.06 -3.25 0.54
CA ASN A 220 1.44 -4.09 1.67
C ASN A 220 0.31 -5.07 1.99
N ASP A 221 0.55 -6.36 1.81
CA ASP A 221 -0.46 -7.43 1.89
C ASP A 221 -1.68 -7.07 1.02
N GLU A 222 -2.86 -6.98 1.61
CA GLU A 222 -4.13 -6.60 0.96
C GLU A 222 -4.32 -5.09 0.79
N LEU A 223 -3.42 -4.26 1.33
CA LEU A 223 -3.58 -2.81 1.32
C LEU A 223 -2.79 -2.15 0.19
N ILE A 224 -3.40 -1.19 -0.46
CA ILE A 224 -2.77 -0.34 -1.47
C ILE A 224 -2.84 1.11 -0.98
N PHE A 225 -1.69 1.77 -0.90
CA PHE A 225 -1.56 3.18 -0.62
C PHE A 225 -1.27 3.90 -1.92
N ASP A 226 -2.15 4.81 -2.29
CA ASP A 226 -2.08 5.48 -3.59
C ASP A 226 -1.18 6.71 -3.62
N GLY A 227 -0.64 7.16 -2.48
CA GLY A 227 0.01 8.46 -2.43
C GLY A 227 -1.01 9.56 -2.64
N GLY A 228 -0.95 10.28 -3.78
CA GLY A 228 -1.84 11.40 -4.04
C GLY A 228 -1.70 12.48 -2.97
N SER A 229 -0.48 12.70 -2.48
CA SER A 229 -0.17 13.78 -1.54
C SER A 229 -0.56 15.11 -2.13
N LEU A 230 -1.00 16.06 -1.28
CA LEU A 230 -1.53 17.33 -1.80
C LEU A 230 -1.26 18.50 -0.84
N ALA A 231 -1.38 19.70 -1.35
CA ALA A 231 -1.36 20.92 -0.57
C ALA A 231 -2.51 21.83 -0.94
N VAL A 232 -3.10 22.43 0.08
CA VAL A 232 -4.22 23.37 -0.05
C VAL A 232 -3.90 24.65 0.71
N THR A 233 -4.31 25.77 0.18
CA THR A 233 -4.29 27.06 0.89
C THR A 233 -5.68 27.67 0.96
N PRO A 234 -6.00 28.45 2.03
CA PRO A 234 -7.34 29.06 2.17
C PRO A 234 -7.71 29.96 0.98
N GLU A 235 -6.72 30.65 0.39
CA GLU A 235 -6.94 31.66 -0.65
C GLU A 235 -7.08 31.06 -2.04
N ARG A 236 -6.44 29.90 -2.31
CA ARG A 236 -6.31 29.35 -3.67
C ARG A 236 -6.86 27.92 -3.82
N GLY A 237 -7.28 27.30 -2.73
CA GLY A 237 -7.64 25.88 -2.74
C GLY A 237 -6.45 24.97 -3.00
N LEU A 238 -6.60 23.96 -3.87
CA LEU A 238 -5.56 23.02 -4.23
C LEU A 238 -4.41 23.71 -4.99
N VAL A 239 -3.22 23.69 -4.42
CA VAL A 239 -2.00 24.28 -5.00
C VAL A 239 -0.96 23.23 -5.39
N ALA A 240 -1.04 22.01 -4.85
CA ALA A 240 -0.25 20.88 -5.32
C ALA A 240 -1.02 19.57 -5.20
N GLY A 241 -0.82 18.69 -6.18
CA GLY A 241 -1.34 17.32 -6.19
C GLY A 241 -0.31 16.40 -6.85
N LEU A 242 0.30 15.49 -6.07
CA LEU A 242 1.31 14.56 -6.51
C LEU A 242 0.67 13.35 -7.19
N ALA A 243 1.45 12.63 -8.00
CA ALA A 243 0.97 11.48 -8.74
C ALA A 243 0.43 10.39 -7.80
N ALA A 244 -0.71 9.80 -8.15
CA ALA A 244 -1.20 8.59 -7.53
C ALA A 244 -0.40 7.36 -8.00
N PHE A 245 -0.28 6.35 -7.13
CA PHE A 245 0.36 5.05 -7.35
C PHE A 245 1.85 5.11 -7.71
N ARG A 246 2.53 6.25 -7.43
CA ARG A 246 3.97 6.44 -7.70
C ARG A 246 4.64 7.16 -6.55
N ALA A 247 5.89 6.78 -6.26
CA ALA A 247 6.73 7.56 -5.36
C ALA A 247 7.10 8.88 -6.06
N GLU A 248 7.00 10.00 -5.32
CA GLU A 248 7.28 11.33 -5.86
C GLU A 248 7.74 12.28 -4.75
N ASN A 249 8.79 13.04 -5.01
CA ASN A 249 9.22 14.13 -4.14
C ASN A 249 8.90 15.46 -4.82
N HIS A 250 8.29 16.40 -4.09
CA HIS A 250 7.95 17.71 -4.65
C HIS A 250 8.09 18.85 -3.63
N ILE A 251 8.47 20.05 -4.09
CA ILE A 251 8.58 21.24 -3.24
C ILE A 251 7.45 22.21 -3.57
N ILE A 252 6.77 22.67 -2.53
CA ILE A 252 5.73 23.69 -2.61
C ILE A 252 6.26 24.97 -2.01
N ASP A 253 6.25 26.06 -2.77
CA ASP A 253 6.54 27.39 -2.25
C ASP A 253 5.24 28.08 -1.82
N LEU A 254 4.99 28.12 -0.51
CA LEU A 254 3.77 28.72 0.05
C LEU A 254 3.72 30.25 -0.04
N ASP A 255 4.87 30.92 -0.21
CA ASP A 255 4.91 32.37 -0.36
C ASP A 255 4.56 32.78 -1.80
N ASN A 256 4.82 31.89 -2.76
CA ASN A 256 4.58 32.13 -4.18
C ASN A 256 4.11 30.85 -4.89
N PRO A 257 2.95 30.31 -4.50
CA PRO A 257 2.52 29.00 -4.99
C PRO A 257 2.23 29.04 -6.49
N ILE A 258 3.07 28.36 -7.25
CA ILE A 258 2.79 27.94 -8.62
C ILE A 258 2.08 26.59 -8.52
N ALA A 259 0.87 26.52 -9.02
CA ALA A 259 0.11 25.26 -8.93
C ALA A 259 0.84 24.13 -9.66
N TYR A 260 1.04 23.02 -8.95
CA TYR A 260 1.56 21.79 -9.50
C TYR A 260 0.54 20.67 -9.30
N ILE A 261 -0.14 20.30 -10.36
CA ILE A 261 -1.06 19.15 -10.34
C ILE A 261 -0.53 18.13 -11.34
N SER A 262 -0.09 16.99 -10.84
CA SER A 262 0.33 15.88 -11.69
C SER A 262 -0.81 15.43 -12.59
N GLU A 263 -0.53 15.07 -13.83
CA GLU A 263 -1.52 14.46 -14.73
C GLU A 263 -2.07 13.14 -14.19
N HIS A 264 -1.34 12.50 -13.26
CA HIS A 264 -1.73 11.27 -12.58
C HIS A 264 -2.25 11.50 -11.15
N PHE A 265 -2.56 12.75 -10.75
CA PHE A 265 -2.96 13.07 -9.38
C PHE A 265 -4.25 12.35 -8.96
N ASN A 266 -5.27 12.34 -9.80
CA ASN A 266 -6.57 11.74 -9.47
C ASN A 266 -7.10 10.90 -10.65
N PRO A 267 -6.46 9.74 -10.96
CA PRO A 267 -6.96 8.82 -11.98
C PRO A 267 -8.32 8.26 -11.54
N LYS A 268 -9.21 7.97 -12.51
CA LYS A 268 -10.59 7.56 -12.23
C LYS A 268 -10.98 6.26 -12.93
N GLY A 269 -11.95 5.56 -12.33
CA GLY A 269 -12.56 4.38 -12.91
C GLY A 269 -11.54 3.26 -13.15
N ASN A 270 -11.66 2.55 -14.27
CA ASN A 270 -10.83 1.38 -14.56
C ASN A 270 -9.33 1.67 -14.61
N SER A 271 -8.92 2.88 -14.99
CA SER A 271 -7.50 3.25 -14.99
C SER A 271 -6.92 3.27 -13.57
N ALA A 272 -7.63 3.88 -12.63
CA ALA A 272 -7.22 3.90 -11.23
C ALA A 272 -7.16 2.48 -10.64
N THR A 273 -8.16 1.65 -10.94
CA THR A 273 -8.19 0.25 -10.51
C THR A 273 -7.01 -0.54 -11.08
N GLN A 274 -6.70 -0.37 -12.36
CA GLN A 274 -5.56 -1.02 -13.00
C GLN A 274 -4.25 -0.59 -12.36
N ASP A 275 -4.02 0.71 -12.16
CA ASP A 275 -2.81 1.24 -11.52
C ASP A 275 -2.67 0.70 -10.08
N ALA A 276 -3.76 0.60 -9.34
CA ALA A 276 -3.79 0.03 -7.99
C ALA A 276 -3.39 -1.46 -8.00
N LEU A 277 -3.98 -2.26 -8.88
CA LEU A 277 -3.68 -3.69 -8.99
C LEU A 277 -2.24 -3.94 -9.44
N VAL A 278 -1.74 -3.16 -10.39
CA VAL A 278 -0.35 -3.24 -10.86
C VAL A 278 0.63 -2.88 -9.74
N LEU A 279 0.35 -1.81 -8.97
CA LEU A 279 1.18 -1.42 -7.82
C LEU A 279 1.14 -2.51 -6.73
N GLY A 280 -0.04 -3.01 -6.38
CA GLY A 280 -0.21 -4.05 -5.37
C GLY A 280 0.55 -5.32 -5.71
N LEU A 281 0.40 -5.83 -6.95
CA LEU A 281 1.09 -7.02 -7.42
C LEU A 281 2.61 -6.83 -7.44
N ARG A 282 3.09 -5.70 -7.96
CA ARG A 282 4.54 -5.38 -8.01
C ARG A 282 5.14 -5.38 -6.62
N ASP A 283 4.51 -4.66 -5.71
CA ASP A 283 5.02 -4.49 -4.36
C ASP A 283 4.96 -5.80 -3.57
N TYR A 284 3.84 -6.55 -3.68
CA TYR A 284 3.73 -7.85 -3.04
C TYR A 284 4.85 -8.79 -3.49
N ALA A 285 5.08 -8.90 -4.79
CA ALA A 285 6.15 -9.74 -5.34
C ALA A 285 7.53 -9.28 -4.82
N HIS A 286 7.89 -8.01 -5.02
CA HIS A 286 9.22 -7.51 -4.69
C HIS A 286 9.49 -7.51 -3.18
N LYS A 287 8.54 -7.07 -2.35
CA LYS A 287 8.67 -7.03 -0.89
C LYS A 287 8.69 -8.43 -0.27
N SER A 288 8.11 -9.44 -0.95
CA SER A 288 8.19 -10.86 -0.59
C SER A 288 9.41 -11.58 -1.20
N GLY A 289 10.28 -10.86 -1.93
CA GLY A 289 11.53 -11.40 -2.50
C GLY A 289 11.37 -12.11 -3.85
N PHE A 290 10.19 -12.06 -4.47
CA PHE A 290 9.96 -12.61 -5.81
C PHE A 290 10.32 -11.60 -6.90
N LYS A 291 10.96 -12.08 -7.96
CA LYS A 291 11.27 -11.30 -9.16
C LYS A 291 10.46 -11.75 -10.37
N LYS A 292 9.93 -12.96 -10.34
CA LYS A 292 9.18 -13.59 -11.42
C LYS A 292 7.79 -14.02 -10.96
N ALA A 293 6.85 -14.08 -11.90
CA ALA A 293 5.53 -14.66 -11.68
C ALA A 293 5.21 -15.76 -12.71
N ILE A 294 4.35 -16.70 -12.30
CA ILE A 294 3.75 -17.72 -13.17
C ILE A 294 2.25 -17.49 -13.20
N VAL A 295 1.67 -17.58 -14.39
CA VAL A 295 0.21 -17.50 -14.60
C VAL A 295 -0.25 -18.69 -15.42
N GLY A 296 -1.25 -19.41 -14.93
CA GLY A 296 -1.94 -20.44 -15.73
C GLY A 296 -2.84 -19.78 -16.79
N LEU A 297 -2.57 -20.03 -18.07
CA LEU A 297 -3.31 -19.46 -19.19
C LEU A 297 -4.36 -20.47 -19.69
N SER A 298 -5.64 -20.15 -19.49
CA SER A 298 -6.75 -21.00 -19.89
C SER A 298 -7.32 -20.64 -21.27
N GLY A 299 -6.93 -19.50 -21.84
CA GLY A 299 -7.61 -18.88 -22.97
C GLY A 299 -8.86 -18.06 -22.57
N GLY A 300 -9.19 -18.00 -21.27
CA GLY A 300 -10.26 -17.19 -20.71
C GLY A 300 -9.82 -15.80 -20.31
N ILE A 301 -10.82 -14.90 -20.14
CA ILE A 301 -10.57 -13.47 -19.87
C ILE A 301 -9.85 -13.24 -18.53
N ASP A 302 -10.17 -13.97 -17.47
CA ASP A 302 -9.58 -13.76 -16.14
C ASP A 302 -8.08 -14.04 -16.17
N SER A 303 -7.65 -15.16 -16.76
CA SER A 303 -6.24 -15.48 -16.92
C SER A 303 -5.53 -14.46 -17.81
N ALA A 304 -6.21 -13.91 -18.81
CA ALA A 304 -5.67 -12.87 -19.67
C ALA A 304 -5.45 -11.56 -18.89
N VAL A 305 -6.41 -11.13 -18.09
CA VAL A 305 -6.29 -9.93 -17.25
C VAL A 305 -5.15 -10.08 -16.26
N VAL A 306 -5.05 -11.23 -15.56
CA VAL A 306 -3.95 -11.47 -14.60
C VAL A 306 -2.59 -11.47 -15.30
N ALA A 307 -2.48 -12.03 -16.51
CA ALA A 307 -1.22 -12.01 -17.28
C ALA A 307 -0.81 -10.58 -17.69
N VAL A 308 -1.78 -9.76 -18.13
CA VAL A 308 -1.54 -8.33 -18.45
C VAL A 308 -1.07 -7.55 -17.22
N LEU A 309 -1.76 -7.72 -16.08
CA LEU A 309 -1.38 -7.07 -14.82
C LEU A 309 0.03 -7.50 -14.37
N ALA A 310 0.35 -8.79 -14.49
CA ALA A 310 1.67 -9.31 -14.15
C ALA A 310 2.77 -8.73 -15.05
N ALA A 311 2.56 -8.68 -16.36
CA ALA A 311 3.52 -8.10 -17.30
C ALA A 311 3.73 -6.60 -17.06
N GLN A 312 2.68 -5.85 -16.74
CA GLN A 312 2.78 -4.43 -16.38
C GLN A 312 3.48 -4.21 -15.01
N ALA A 313 3.26 -5.12 -14.06
CA ALA A 313 3.83 -5.00 -12.72
C ALA A 313 5.32 -5.37 -12.67
N LEU A 314 5.73 -6.44 -13.35
CA LEU A 314 7.05 -7.05 -13.21
C LEU A 314 7.93 -6.88 -14.46
N GLY A 315 7.33 -6.56 -15.61
CA GLY A 315 7.98 -6.60 -16.92
C GLY A 315 7.75 -7.95 -17.64
N GLU A 316 7.70 -7.91 -18.96
CA GLU A 316 7.41 -9.07 -19.81
C GLU A 316 8.40 -10.23 -19.61
N ASP A 317 9.69 -9.93 -19.47
CA ASP A 317 10.76 -10.91 -19.23
C ASP A 317 10.65 -11.65 -17.88
N GLN A 318 9.80 -11.18 -16.98
CA GLN A 318 9.62 -11.73 -15.63
C GLN A 318 8.34 -12.54 -15.46
N VAL A 319 7.58 -12.75 -16.53
CA VAL A 319 6.29 -13.47 -16.46
C VAL A 319 6.35 -14.74 -17.32
N ILE A 320 5.92 -15.84 -16.73
CA ILE A 320 5.82 -17.16 -17.38
C ILE A 320 4.34 -17.53 -17.52
N GLY A 321 3.85 -17.57 -18.74
CA GLY A 321 2.52 -18.08 -19.06
C GLY A 321 2.53 -19.59 -19.30
N VAL A 322 1.65 -20.34 -18.67
CA VAL A 322 1.60 -21.79 -18.79
C VAL A 322 0.19 -22.25 -19.18
N ALA A 323 0.03 -22.79 -20.38
CA ALA A 323 -1.20 -23.50 -20.75
C ALA A 323 -1.13 -24.96 -20.27
N LEU A 324 -2.22 -25.43 -19.64
CA LEU A 324 -2.31 -26.80 -19.10
C LEU A 324 -3.54 -27.51 -19.69
N PRO A 325 -3.49 -27.90 -20.99
CA PRO A 325 -4.61 -28.51 -21.65
C PRO A 325 -4.89 -29.92 -21.10
N SER A 326 -6.20 -30.25 -21.00
CA SER A 326 -6.68 -31.60 -20.81
C SER A 326 -7.16 -32.18 -22.14
N ALA A 327 -7.59 -33.45 -22.15
CA ALA A 327 -8.12 -34.11 -23.34
C ALA A 327 -9.36 -33.42 -23.94
N ILE A 328 -10.09 -32.66 -23.11
CA ILE A 328 -11.31 -31.93 -23.51
C ILE A 328 -11.08 -30.45 -23.83
N SER A 329 -9.85 -29.95 -23.67
CA SER A 329 -9.53 -28.54 -23.95
C SER A 329 -9.65 -28.25 -25.45
N SER A 330 -10.38 -27.18 -25.79
CA SER A 330 -10.55 -26.79 -27.20
C SER A 330 -9.25 -26.27 -27.82
N GLN A 331 -9.09 -26.47 -29.14
CA GLN A 331 -7.96 -25.90 -29.86
C GLN A 331 -7.96 -24.36 -29.77
N HIS A 332 -9.15 -23.76 -29.84
CA HIS A 332 -9.32 -22.30 -29.72
C HIS A 332 -8.74 -21.73 -28.43
N SER A 333 -9.02 -22.35 -27.27
CA SER A 333 -8.49 -21.91 -25.98
C SER A 333 -6.96 -21.98 -25.92
N ARG A 334 -6.35 -22.97 -26.57
CA ARG A 334 -4.89 -23.11 -26.68
C ARG A 334 -4.29 -22.04 -27.59
N ASP A 335 -4.92 -21.79 -28.73
CA ASP A 335 -4.51 -20.75 -29.68
C ASP A 335 -4.60 -19.36 -29.06
N ASP A 336 -5.66 -19.06 -28.28
CA ASP A 336 -5.85 -17.79 -27.58
C ASP A 336 -4.79 -17.59 -26.49
N ALA A 337 -4.46 -18.63 -25.71
CA ALA A 337 -3.41 -18.55 -24.68
C ALA A 337 -2.04 -18.28 -25.29
N CYS A 338 -1.71 -18.96 -26.41
CA CYS A 338 -0.46 -18.76 -27.14
C CYS A 338 -0.39 -17.35 -27.76
N ALA A 339 -1.48 -16.90 -28.39
CA ALA A 339 -1.55 -15.56 -28.99
C ALA A 339 -1.43 -14.46 -27.94
N LEU A 340 -2.06 -14.60 -26.79
CA LEU A 340 -1.94 -13.68 -25.67
C LEU A 340 -0.49 -13.57 -25.18
N ALA A 341 0.17 -14.71 -24.93
CA ALA A 341 1.55 -14.72 -24.46
C ALA A 341 2.49 -14.06 -25.49
N SER A 342 2.27 -14.35 -26.79
CA SER A 342 3.04 -13.72 -27.87
C SER A 342 2.83 -12.20 -27.94
N ASN A 343 1.58 -11.74 -27.80
CA ASN A 343 1.24 -10.31 -27.83
C ASN A 343 1.81 -9.54 -26.62
N LEU A 344 1.90 -10.21 -25.47
CA LEU A 344 2.50 -9.64 -24.24
C LEU A 344 4.03 -9.73 -24.23
N GLY A 345 4.64 -10.52 -25.11
CA GLY A 345 6.09 -10.77 -25.11
C GLY A 345 6.58 -11.65 -23.96
N ILE A 346 5.67 -12.36 -23.25
CA ILE A 346 6.01 -13.21 -22.09
C ILE A 346 6.46 -14.61 -22.50
N GLU A 347 7.28 -15.26 -21.66
CA GLU A 347 7.65 -16.66 -21.81
C GLU A 347 6.40 -17.56 -21.80
N TYR A 348 6.30 -18.53 -22.73
CA TYR A 348 5.13 -19.42 -22.86
C TYR A 348 5.51 -20.89 -22.88
N HIS A 349 4.79 -21.68 -22.09
CA HIS A 349 4.89 -23.13 -22.07
C HIS A 349 3.52 -23.79 -22.18
N GLU A 350 3.49 -24.96 -22.81
CA GLU A 350 2.34 -25.85 -22.82
C GLU A 350 2.70 -27.18 -22.15
N VAL A 351 1.95 -27.56 -21.11
CA VAL A 351 2.16 -28.76 -20.31
C VAL A 351 0.83 -29.54 -20.20
N ALA A 352 0.72 -30.67 -20.94
CA ALA A 352 -0.48 -31.50 -20.89
C ALA A 352 -0.65 -32.15 -19.51
N ILE A 353 -1.88 -32.14 -18.97
CA ILE A 353 -2.21 -32.75 -17.68
C ILE A 353 -2.69 -34.18 -17.75
N ALA A 354 -2.87 -34.73 -18.95
CA ALA A 354 -3.54 -36.01 -19.17
C ALA A 354 -2.93 -37.17 -18.39
N ASP A 355 -1.61 -37.31 -18.41
CA ASP A 355 -0.92 -38.40 -17.71
C ASP A 355 -1.04 -38.26 -16.17
N THR A 356 -1.01 -37.04 -15.66
CA THR A 356 -1.17 -36.78 -14.21
C THR A 356 -2.59 -37.13 -13.75
N VAL A 357 -3.59 -36.76 -14.54
CA VAL A 357 -5.01 -37.09 -14.28
C VAL A 357 -5.22 -38.60 -14.36
N ALA A 358 -4.76 -39.24 -15.43
CA ALA A 358 -4.90 -40.71 -15.61
C ALA A 358 -4.21 -41.49 -14.47
N SER A 359 -3.08 -41.04 -13.97
CA SER A 359 -2.40 -41.65 -12.83
C SER A 359 -3.22 -41.55 -11.53
N ALA A 360 -3.86 -40.39 -11.28
CA ALA A 360 -4.73 -40.20 -10.12
C ALA A 360 -6.01 -41.05 -10.22
N GLU A 361 -6.65 -41.09 -11.38
CA GLU A 361 -7.83 -41.88 -11.63
C GLU A 361 -7.53 -43.40 -11.50
N SER A 362 -6.39 -43.85 -12.03
CA SER A 362 -5.94 -45.24 -11.91
C SER A 362 -5.72 -45.67 -10.47
N ALA A 363 -5.10 -44.76 -9.66
CA ALA A 363 -4.84 -45.04 -8.25
C ALA A 363 -6.14 -45.16 -7.42
N LEU A 364 -7.22 -44.55 -7.85
CA LEU A 364 -8.52 -44.50 -7.17
C LEU A 364 -9.55 -45.48 -7.80
N GLY A 365 -9.20 -46.10 -8.91
CA GLY A 365 -10.15 -46.87 -9.74
C GLY A 365 -10.91 -47.97 -8.99
N ASP A 366 -10.24 -48.75 -8.16
CA ASP A 366 -10.87 -49.76 -7.33
C ASP A 366 -11.83 -49.18 -6.28
N LEU A 367 -11.53 -48.01 -5.74
CA LEU A 367 -12.35 -47.31 -4.76
C LEU A 367 -13.60 -46.68 -5.41
N PHE A 368 -13.47 -46.26 -6.65
CA PHE A 368 -14.55 -45.61 -7.42
C PHE A 368 -15.38 -46.60 -8.22
N ALA A 369 -15.08 -47.89 -8.15
CA ALA A 369 -15.81 -48.93 -8.87
C ALA A 369 -17.31 -48.89 -8.52
N GLY A 370 -18.18 -48.74 -9.54
CA GLY A 370 -19.63 -48.64 -9.37
C GLY A 370 -20.19 -47.24 -9.11
N HIS A 371 -19.34 -46.23 -9.01
CA HIS A 371 -19.74 -44.82 -8.98
C HIS A 371 -19.72 -44.22 -10.39
N SER A 372 -20.66 -43.33 -10.68
CA SER A 372 -20.66 -42.55 -11.94
C SER A 372 -19.75 -41.35 -11.81
N ALA A 373 -19.14 -40.92 -12.93
CA ALA A 373 -18.35 -39.68 -12.98
C ALA A 373 -19.21 -38.47 -12.58
N ASP A 374 -18.62 -37.56 -11.81
CA ASP A 374 -19.25 -36.32 -11.32
C ASP A 374 -18.23 -35.18 -11.24
N VAL A 375 -18.45 -34.21 -10.34
CA VAL A 375 -17.54 -33.09 -10.09
C VAL A 375 -16.15 -33.53 -9.60
N THR A 376 -15.98 -34.78 -9.19
CA THR A 376 -14.70 -35.32 -8.70
C THR A 376 -13.65 -35.31 -9.82
N GLU A 377 -14.00 -35.74 -11.03
CA GLU A 377 -13.08 -35.79 -12.16
C GLU A 377 -12.70 -34.40 -12.64
N GLU A 378 -13.60 -33.41 -12.59
CA GLU A 378 -13.27 -31.99 -12.84
C GLU A 378 -12.29 -31.46 -11.82
N ASN A 379 -12.54 -31.75 -10.54
CA ASN A 379 -11.68 -31.32 -9.44
C ASN A 379 -10.28 -32.00 -9.46
N ILE A 380 -10.17 -33.25 -9.93
CA ILE A 380 -8.88 -33.92 -10.17
C ILE A 380 -8.08 -33.13 -11.21
N GLN A 381 -8.71 -32.71 -12.32
CA GLN A 381 -8.03 -31.91 -13.35
C GLN A 381 -7.56 -30.53 -12.80
N ALA A 382 -8.40 -29.82 -12.04
CA ALA A 382 -8.04 -28.55 -11.43
C ALA A 382 -6.84 -28.71 -10.48
N ARG A 383 -6.85 -29.76 -9.64
CA ARG A 383 -5.74 -30.06 -8.71
C ARG A 383 -4.47 -30.51 -9.43
N ALA A 384 -4.57 -31.26 -10.52
CA ALA A 384 -3.43 -31.63 -11.35
C ALA A 384 -2.75 -30.37 -11.93
N ARG A 385 -3.52 -29.38 -12.40
CA ARG A 385 -2.98 -28.06 -12.82
C ARG A 385 -2.27 -27.36 -11.67
N GLY A 386 -2.90 -27.28 -10.50
CA GLY A 386 -2.32 -26.68 -9.31
C GLY A 386 -0.99 -27.33 -8.90
N LEU A 387 -0.93 -28.66 -8.93
CA LEU A 387 0.29 -29.43 -8.63
C LEU A 387 1.44 -29.06 -9.59
N LEU A 388 1.19 -29.02 -10.89
CA LEU A 388 2.21 -28.73 -11.90
C LEU A 388 2.67 -27.27 -11.83
N LEU A 389 1.73 -26.32 -11.67
CA LEU A 389 2.08 -24.90 -11.50
C LEU A 389 2.88 -24.65 -10.24
N MET A 390 2.54 -25.26 -9.11
CA MET A 390 3.32 -25.14 -7.88
C MET A 390 4.71 -25.78 -7.97
N ALA A 391 4.83 -26.90 -8.69
CA ALA A 391 6.14 -27.49 -8.95
C ALA A 391 7.04 -26.55 -9.77
N MET A 392 6.49 -25.88 -10.78
CA MET A 392 7.19 -24.87 -11.57
C MET A 392 7.53 -23.63 -10.72
N SER A 393 6.58 -23.14 -9.92
CA SER A 393 6.78 -22.02 -8.98
C SER A 393 7.99 -22.28 -8.07
N ASN A 394 8.03 -23.43 -7.43
CA ASN A 394 9.13 -23.83 -6.55
C ASN A 394 10.46 -23.96 -7.33
N LYS A 395 10.43 -24.54 -8.52
CA LYS A 395 11.64 -24.80 -9.30
C LYS A 395 12.27 -23.53 -9.82
N PHE A 396 11.44 -22.57 -10.24
CA PHE A 396 11.89 -21.31 -10.86
C PHE A 396 11.98 -20.14 -9.86
N GLY A 397 11.57 -20.34 -8.60
CA GLY A 397 11.52 -19.27 -7.60
C GLY A 397 10.58 -18.14 -8.00
N ALA A 398 9.46 -18.50 -8.65
CA ALA A 398 8.49 -17.55 -9.19
C ALA A 398 7.18 -17.58 -8.40
N LEU A 399 6.56 -16.42 -8.19
CA LEU A 399 5.25 -16.30 -7.53
C LEU A 399 4.15 -16.87 -8.44
N LEU A 400 3.42 -17.88 -7.98
CA LEU A 400 2.23 -18.35 -8.70
C LEU A 400 1.06 -17.40 -8.42
N LEU A 401 0.49 -16.81 -9.48
CA LEU A 401 -0.70 -15.98 -9.42
C LEU A 401 -1.95 -16.83 -9.71
N THR A 402 -2.97 -16.71 -8.85
CA THR A 402 -4.26 -17.30 -9.14
C THR A 402 -5.06 -16.40 -10.09
N THR A 403 -5.94 -17.01 -10.84
CA THR A 403 -6.80 -16.32 -11.82
C THR A 403 -8.28 -16.30 -11.42
N GLY A 404 -8.59 -16.78 -10.21
CA GLY A 404 -9.92 -16.71 -9.63
C GLY A 404 -10.35 -15.26 -9.42
N ASN A 405 -11.56 -14.92 -9.81
CA ASN A 405 -12.11 -13.59 -9.65
C ASN A 405 -12.99 -13.47 -8.39
N LYS A 406 -13.28 -12.22 -8.00
CA LYS A 406 -14.06 -11.89 -6.81
C LYS A 406 -15.46 -12.54 -6.81
N SER A 407 -16.11 -12.65 -7.97
CA SER A 407 -17.45 -13.24 -8.08
C SER A 407 -17.44 -14.75 -7.86
N GLU A 408 -16.45 -15.45 -8.40
CA GLU A 408 -16.25 -16.89 -8.18
C GLU A 408 -16.03 -17.21 -6.71
N ILE A 409 -15.16 -16.44 -6.03
CA ILE A 409 -14.90 -16.61 -4.61
C ILE A 409 -16.15 -16.31 -3.78
N ALA A 410 -16.89 -15.25 -4.11
CA ALA A 410 -18.09 -14.85 -3.38
C ALA A 410 -19.21 -15.90 -3.43
N VAL A 411 -19.34 -16.66 -4.53
CA VAL A 411 -20.35 -17.72 -4.68
C VAL A 411 -19.81 -19.11 -4.38
N GLY A 412 -18.50 -19.24 -4.07
CA GLY A 412 -17.87 -20.53 -3.80
C GLY A 412 -17.63 -21.38 -5.04
N TYR A 413 -17.62 -20.79 -6.24
CA TYR A 413 -17.32 -21.49 -7.49
C TYR A 413 -15.81 -21.60 -7.70
N CYS A 414 -15.19 -22.45 -6.92
CA CYS A 414 -13.75 -22.66 -6.92
C CYS A 414 -13.38 -24.05 -6.37
N THR A 415 -12.21 -24.54 -6.76
CA THR A 415 -11.67 -25.83 -6.32
C THR A 415 -10.51 -25.60 -5.36
N LEU A 416 -10.69 -26.04 -4.09
CA LEU A 416 -9.61 -26.03 -3.10
C LEU A 416 -8.42 -26.85 -3.59
N TYR A 417 -7.22 -26.27 -3.48
CA TYR A 417 -5.96 -26.84 -3.98
C TYR A 417 -5.90 -27.03 -5.52
N GLY A 418 -6.86 -26.47 -6.26
CA GLY A 418 -6.93 -26.47 -7.72
C GLY A 418 -6.70 -25.05 -8.26
N ASP A 419 -7.75 -24.41 -8.74
CA ASP A 419 -7.72 -23.05 -9.30
C ASP A 419 -7.42 -21.95 -8.25
N MET A 420 -7.68 -22.25 -6.97
CA MET A 420 -7.27 -21.40 -5.86
C MET A 420 -5.78 -21.53 -5.47
N CYS A 421 -5.02 -22.40 -6.17
CA CYS A 421 -3.63 -22.64 -5.85
C CYS A 421 -2.76 -21.46 -6.31
N GLY A 422 -2.07 -20.80 -5.37
CA GLY A 422 -1.19 -19.67 -5.66
C GLY A 422 -0.81 -18.87 -4.43
N GLY A 423 0.13 -17.94 -4.62
CA GLY A 423 0.62 -17.07 -3.55
C GLY A 423 -0.08 -15.72 -3.50
N LEU A 424 -0.75 -15.30 -4.59
CA LEU A 424 -1.50 -14.05 -4.67
C LEU A 424 -2.66 -14.18 -5.65
N ALA A 425 -3.82 -13.70 -5.23
CA ALA A 425 -5.01 -13.56 -6.06
C ALA A 425 -5.18 -12.09 -6.49
N ALA A 426 -4.83 -11.79 -7.73
CA ALA A 426 -4.69 -10.40 -8.17
C ALA A 426 -6.04 -9.71 -8.48
N ILE A 427 -7.12 -10.47 -8.72
CA ILE A 427 -8.44 -9.95 -9.16
C ILE A 427 -9.60 -10.47 -8.28
N SER A 428 -9.30 -10.91 -7.06
CA SER A 428 -10.30 -11.47 -6.14
C SER A 428 -10.66 -10.54 -4.99
#